data_0214e1862d8cacf43bb24ea9a3a8161d
#
_entry.id   0214e1862d8cacf43bb24ea9a3a8161d
#
_cell.length_a   1.000
_cell.length_b   1.000
_cell.length_c   1.000
_cell.angle_alpha   90.00
_cell.angle_beta   90.00
_cell.angle_gamma   90.00
#
_symmetry.space_group_name_H-M   'P 1'
#
loop_
_entity.id
_entity.type
_entity.pdbx_description
1 polymer ?
#
loop_
_entity_poly.entity_id
_entity_poly.type
_entity_poly.pdbx_seq_one_letter_code
_entity_poly.pdbx_strand_id
1 'polypeptide(L)'
;MSKFVCSVCGYVYEGEAAPKECPICHAPAEKFNKVEETAITWADEHKVGVAEGLDEEVVAGLRENFNGECSEVGMYLAMARVAYREGYPEVGMYYEKAAYEEAEHAAKFAELLGEVVTPSTKKNLEMRYCLLYTS
;
A
#
# COMPACT_ATOMS: atom_id res chain seq x y z
N MET A 1 3.97 -3.16 -29.27
CA MET A 1 4.21 -1.76 -29.67
C MET A 1 5.07 -1.13 -28.59
N SER A 2 6.07 -0.35 -28.98
CA SER A 2 6.94 0.35 -27.99
C SER A 2 6.37 1.73 -27.69
N LYS A 3 6.60 2.23 -26.46
CA LYS A 3 6.26 3.60 -26.07
C LYS A 3 7.49 4.48 -26.19
N PHE A 4 7.30 5.68 -26.70
CA PHE A 4 8.34 6.69 -26.87
C PHE A 4 7.88 7.99 -26.19
N VAL A 5 8.71 8.57 -25.33
CA VAL A 5 8.40 9.80 -24.59
C VAL A 5 9.26 10.94 -25.11
N CYS A 6 8.62 12.03 -25.53
CA CYS A 6 9.31 13.25 -25.92
C CYS A 6 9.98 13.88 -24.69
N SER A 7 11.29 14.02 -24.70
CA SER A 7 12.08 14.62 -23.60
C SER A 7 11.85 16.14 -23.43
N VAL A 8 11.19 16.78 -24.38
CA VAL A 8 10.93 18.22 -24.34
C VAL A 8 9.58 18.55 -23.69
N CYS A 9 8.50 17.82 -24.06
CA CYS A 9 7.15 18.13 -23.59
C CYS A 9 6.43 16.99 -22.86
N GLY A 10 7.06 15.80 -22.76
CA GLY A 10 6.47 14.64 -22.09
C GLY A 10 5.41 13.88 -22.91
N TYR A 11 5.15 14.28 -24.17
CA TYR A 11 4.18 13.57 -25.01
C TYR A 11 4.59 12.12 -25.20
N VAL A 12 3.63 11.20 -25.01
CA VAL A 12 3.82 9.75 -25.19
C VAL A 12 3.27 9.31 -26.54
N TYR A 13 4.10 8.68 -27.33
CA TYR A 13 3.75 8.09 -28.62
C TYR A 13 3.87 6.58 -28.56
N GLU A 14 2.89 5.85 -29.08
CA GLU A 14 2.91 4.39 -29.19
C GLU A 14 3.09 3.97 -30.65
N GLY A 15 4.16 3.23 -30.93
CA GLY A 15 4.47 2.77 -32.28
C GLY A 15 5.65 1.81 -32.34
N GLU A 16 6.06 1.42 -33.55
CA GLU A 16 7.23 0.56 -33.74
C GLU A 16 8.55 1.36 -33.68
N ALA A 17 8.49 2.65 -34.00
CA ALA A 17 9.62 3.57 -33.96
C ALA A 17 9.14 4.94 -33.51
N ALA A 18 10.07 5.81 -33.04
CA ALA A 18 9.77 7.19 -32.70
C ALA A 18 9.21 7.94 -33.92
N PRO A 19 8.24 8.87 -33.74
CA PRO A 19 7.72 9.70 -34.81
C PRO A 19 8.82 10.64 -35.30
N LYS A 20 8.77 11.05 -36.56
CA LYS A 20 9.75 11.97 -37.13
C LYS A 20 9.81 13.31 -36.42
N GLU A 21 8.66 13.74 -35.89
CA GLU A 21 8.47 15.03 -35.20
C GLU A 21 7.37 14.86 -34.14
N CYS A 22 7.56 15.55 -33.02
CA CYS A 22 6.56 15.55 -31.96
C CYS A 22 5.32 16.36 -32.39
N PRO A 23 4.10 15.82 -32.34
CA PRO A 23 2.90 16.53 -32.77
C PRO A 23 2.52 17.70 -31.84
N ILE A 24 3.12 17.79 -30.66
CA ILE A 24 2.81 18.82 -29.66
C ILE A 24 3.83 19.94 -29.66
N CYS A 25 5.13 19.62 -29.65
CA CYS A 25 6.19 20.64 -29.50
C CYS A 25 7.14 20.71 -30.69
N HIS A 26 6.89 19.94 -31.75
CA HIS A 26 7.70 19.91 -32.97
C HIS A 26 9.18 19.51 -32.78
N ALA A 27 9.49 18.90 -31.63
CA ALA A 27 10.82 18.34 -31.37
C ALA A 27 11.11 17.17 -32.34
N PRO A 28 12.35 17.06 -32.86
CA PRO A 28 12.70 15.97 -33.78
C PRO A 28 12.78 14.62 -33.11
N ALA A 29 12.80 13.55 -33.91
CA ALA A 29 12.78 12.14 -33.45
C ALA A 29 13.84 11.81 -32.38
N GLU A 30 15.03 12.44 -32.45
CA GLU A 30 16.14 12.22 -31.51
C GLU A 30 15.80 12.66 -30.07
N LYS A 31 14.73 13.42 -29.89
CA LYS A 31 14.23 13.85 -28.59
C LYS A 31 13.24 12.86 -27.97
N PHE A 32 12.96 11.75 -28.64
CA PHE A 32 12.12 10.67 -28.10
C PHE A 32 12.98 9.60 -27.43
N ASN A 33 12.72 9.35 -26.19
CA ASN A 33 13.31 8.23 -25.45
C ASN A 33 12.36 7.04 -25.53
N LYS A 34 12.87 5.87 -25.96
CA LYS A 34 12.12 4.63 -25.88
C LYS A 34 11.93 4.29 -24.40
N VAL A 35 10.68 4.16 -23.99
CA VAL A 35 10.35 3.59 -22.67
C VAL A 35 10.38 2.08 -22.85
N GLU A 36 11.40 1.45 -22.29
CA GLU A 36 11.31 0.03 -22.02
C GLU A 36 10.28 -0.12 -20.91
N GLU A 37 9.22 -0.87 -21.16
CA GLU A 37 8.38 -1.36 -20.08
C GLU A 37 9.29 -2.30 -19.25
N THR A 38 10.06 -1.73 -18.38
CA THR A 38 10.54 -2.49 -17.23
C THR A 38 9.27 -2.88 -16.51
N ALA A 39 8.88 -4.15 -16.65
CA ALA A 39 7.89 -4.71 -15.75
C ALA A 39 8.27 -4.23 -14.36
N ILE A 40 7.36 -3.52 -13.67
CA ILE A 40 7.60 -3.11 -12.30
C ILE A 40 7.81 -4.42 -11.56
N THR A 41 9.07 -4.78 -11.36
CA THR A 41 9.41 -5.89 -10.48
C THR A 41 9.27 -5.33 -9.08
N TRP A 42 8.17 -5.66 -8.45
CA TRP A 42 8.03 -5.47 -7.02
C TRP A 42 9.20 -6.18 -6.32
N ALA A 43 9.71 -5.60 -5.23
CA ALA A 43 10.80 -6.20 -4.48
C ALA A 43 10.45 -7.62 -4.01
N ASP A 44 9.16 -7.90 -3.79
CA ASP A 44 8.62 -9.23 -3.54
C ASP A 44 7.15 -9.32 -4.01
N GLU A 45 6.63 -10.54 -4.15
CA GLU A 45 5.21 -10.75 -4.40
C GLU A 45 4.40 -10.44 -3.14
N HIS A 46 3.25 -9.77 -3.33
CA HIS A 46 2.27 -9.58 -2.27
C HIS A 46 1.59 -10.91 -1.94
N LYS A 47 2.21 -11.68 -1.06
CA LYS A 47 1.69 -12.93 -0.52
C LYS A 47 1.50 -12.82 0.98
N VAL A 48 0.41 -13.39 1.47
CA VAL A 48 0.25 -13.59 2.91
C VAL A 48 1.27 -14.62 3.39
N GLY A 49 2.03 -14.28 4.45
CA GLY A 49 3.01 -15.16 5.05
C GLY A 49 4.42 -15.09 4.44
N VAL A 50 4.76 -14.01 3.75
CA VAL A 50 6.13 -13.81 3.18
C VAL A 50 7.23 -13.92 4.26
N ALA A 51 6.94 -13.51 5.50
CA ALA A 51 7.88 -13.58 6.60
C ALA A 51 7.93 -14.97 7.28
N GLU A 52 7.13 -15.92 6.83
CA GLU A 52 7.14 -17.28 7.38
C GLU A 52 8.50 -17.97 7.15
N GLY A 53 9.11 -18.43 8.22
CA GLY A 53 10.42 -19.10 8.17
C GLY A 53 11.64 -18.18 8.12
N LEU A 54 11.46 -16.86 8.25
CA LEU A 54 12.55 -15.91 8.46
C LEU A 54 13.15 -16.05 9.87
N ASP A 55 14.26 -15.31 10.09
CA ASP A 55 14.89 -15.23 11.41
C ASP A 55 13.88 -14.77 12.49
N GLU A 56 13.92 -15.42 13.67
CA GLU A 56 12.96 -15.16 14.75
C GLU A 56 13.03 -13.72 15.26
N GLU A 57 14.19 -13.07 15.22
CA GLU A 57 14.32 -11.68 15.61
C GLU A 57 13.56 -10.74 14.65
N VAL A 58 13.59 -11.04 13.35
CA VAL A 58 12.83 -10.31 12.33
C VAL A 58 11.33 -10.51 12.54
N VAL A 59 10.90 -11.75 12.73
CA VAL A 59 9.49 -12.09 12.96
C VAL A 59 8.97 -11.47 14.25
N ALA A 60 9.74 -11.47 15.33
CA ALA A 60 9.40 -10.80 16.57
C ALA A 60 9.24 -9.29 16.38
N GLY A 61 10.14 -8.63 15.65
CA GLY A 61 10.02 -7.21 15.32
C GLY A 61 8.76 -6.89 14.51
N LEU A 62 8.39 -7.74 13.55
CA LEU A 62 7.15 -7.59 12.79
C LEU A 62 5.90 -7.72 13.68
N ARG A 63 5.90 -8.65 14.65
CA ARG A 63 4.80 -8.79 15.63
C ARG A 63 4.68 -7.58 16.55
N GLU A 64 5.80 -7.04 17.01
CA GLU A 64 5.83 -5.80 17.81
C GLU A 64 5.24 -4.62 17.05
N ASN A 65 5.64 -4.43 15.78
CA ASN A 65 5.07 -3.41 14.93
C ASN A 65 3.56 -3.62 14.72
N PHE A 66 3.12 -4.83 14.37
CA PHE A 66 1.70 -5.14 14.24
C PHE A 66 0.90 -4.75 15.50
N ASN A 67 1.39 -5.11 16.68
CA ASN A 67 0.74 -4.79 17.95
C ASN A 67 0.74 -3.27 18.23
N GLY A 68 1.83 -2.59 17.93
CA GLY A 68 1.97 -1.14 18.04
C GLY A 68 0.92 -0.42 17.19
N GLU A 69 0.86 -0.71 15.91
CA GLU A 69 -0.09 -0.11 14.97
C GLU A 69 -1.55 -0.37 15.39
N CYS A 70 -1.89 -1.60 15.81
CA CYS A 70 -3.22 -1.91 16.34
C CYS A 70 -3.58 -1.06 17.57
N SER A 71 -2.60 -0.79 18.44
CA SER A 71 -2.79 0.04 19.63
C SER A 71 -2.99 1.51 19.25
N GLU A 72 -2.27 2.00 18.27
CA GLU A 72 -2.37 3.37 17.78
C GLU A 72 -3.71 3.65 17.10
N VAL A 73 -4.31 2.68 16.40
CA VAL A 73 -5.68 2.80 15.89
C VAL A 73 -6.65 3.16 17.02
N GLY A 74 -6.62 2.43 18.13
CA GLY A 74 -7.49 2.67 19.26
C GLY A 74 -7.21 4.01 19.95
N MET A 75 -5.94 4.36 20.07
CA MET A 75 -5.50 5.63 20.65
C MET A 75 -6.03 6.82 19.84
N TYR A 76 -5.81 6.86 18.53
CA TYR A 76 -6.26 7.95 17.67
C TYR A 76 -7.78 8.07 17.61
N LEU A 77 -8.51 6.95 17.57
CA LEU A 77 -9.97 7.01 17.64
C LEU A 77 -10.48 7.56 18.98
N ALA A 78 -9.80 7.26 20.08
CA ALA A 78 -10.13 7.83 21.37
C ALA A 78 -9.86 9.35 21.41
N MET A 79 -8.72 9.79 20.85
CA MET A 79 -8.39 11.22 20.72
C MET A 79 -9.40 11.96 19.83
N ALA A 80 -9.85 11.35 18.72
CA ALA A 80 -10.88 11.90 17.85
C ALA A 80 -12.19 12.18 18.64
N ARG A 81 -12.63 11.20 19.45
CA ARG A 81 -13.83 11.36 20.29
C ARG A 81 -13.70 12.46 21.33
N VAL A 82 -12.50 12.65 21.89
CA VAL A 82 -12.23 13.78 22.81
C VAL A 82 -12.34 15.09 22.05
N ALA A 83 -11.67 15.22 20.91
CA ALA A 83 -11.72 16.43 20.09
C ALA A 83 -13.16 16.83 19.69
N TYR A 84 -13.99 15.87 19.29
CA TYR A 84 -15.40 16.13 18.97
C TYR A 84 -16.20 16.61 20.17
N ARG A 85 -15.98 16.03 21.37
CA ARG A 85 -16.66 16.48 22.60
C ARG A 85 -16.24 17.87 23.04
N GLU A 86 -15.01 18.27 22.73
CA GLU A 86 -14.48 19.60 23.02
C GLU A 86 -14.83 20.66 21.96
N GLY A 87 -15.48 20.25 20.85
CA GLY A 87 -15.89 21.13 19.78
C GLY A 87 -14.82 21.45 18.74
N TYR A 88 -13.84 20.54 18.57
CA TYR A 88 -12.77 20.62 17.54
C TYR A 88 -12.95 19.59 16.44
N PRO A 89 -13.96 19.72 15.57
CA PRO A 89 -14.27 18.69 14.58
C PRO A 89 -13.14 18.46 13.57
N GLU A 90 -12.39 19.51 13.18
CA GLU A 90 -11.28 19.37 12.25
C GLU A 90 -10.14 18.51 12.84
N VAL A 91 -9.88 18.66 14.13
CA VAL A 91 -8.90 17.84 14.84
C VAL A 91 -9.40 16.42 14.99
N GLY A 92 -10.70 16.23 15.27
CA GLY A 92 -11.33 14.92 15.32
C GLY A 92 -11.19 14.16 14.00
N MET A 93 -11.51 14.80 12.87
CA MET A 93 -11.35 14.21 11.52
C MET A 93 -9.88 13.87 11.21
N TYR A 94 -8.94 14.71 11.65
CA TYR A 94 -7.52 14.41 11.48
C TYR A 94 -7.11 13.13 12.21
N TYR A 95 -7.54 12.96 13.47
CA TYR A 95 -7.25 11.74 14.24
C TYR A 95 -7.95 10.50 13.67
N GLU A 96 -9.17 10.61 13.13
CA GLU A 96 -9.83 9.49 12.45
C GLU A 96 -9.04 9.05 11.22
N LYS A 97 -8.53 10.02 10.43
CA LYS A 97 -7.67 9.72 9.29
C LYS A 97 -6.38 9.03 9.72
N ALA A 98 -5.71 9.54 10.76
CA ALA A 98 -4.51 8.92 11.31
C ALA A 98 -4.80 7.48 11.75
N ALA A 99 -5.90 7.23 12.47
CA ALA A 99 -6.30 5.88 12.88
C ALA A 99 -6.47 4.93 11.69
N TYR A 100 -7.01 5.41 10.56
CA TYR A 100 -7.13 4.59 9.36
C TYR A 100 -5.77 4.30 8.71
N GLU A 101 -4.85 5.26 8.71
CA GLU A 101 -3.48 5.07 8.22
C GLU A 101 -2.74 4.00 9.05
N GLU A 102 -2.87 4.02 10.39
CA GLU A 102 -2.30 2.98 11.25
C GLU A 102 -2.97 1.61 11.05
N ALA A 103 -4.26 1.59 10.75
CA ALA A 103 -4.94 0.34 10.40
C ALA A 103 -4.39 -0.29 9.10
N GLU A 104 -4.04 0.51 8.11
CA GLU A 104 -3.38 0.05 6.87
C GLU A 104 -1.97 -0.48 7.15
N HIS A 105 -1.19 0.18 8.04
CA HIS A 105 0.11 -0.32 8.47
C HIS A 105 -0.03 -1.66 9.20
N ALA A 106 -0.96 -1.78 10.14
CA ALA A 106 -1.24 -3.03 10.83
C ALA A 106 -1.63 -4.15 9.86
N ALA A 107 -2.47 -3.87 8.87
CA ALA A 107 -2.86 -4.84 7.84
C ALA A 107 -1.65 -5.34 7.05
N LYS A 108 -0.69 -4.46 6.70
CA LYS A 108 0.56 -4.84 6.05
C LYS A 108 1.38 -5.81 6.88
N PHE A 109 1.58 -5.52 8.16
CA PHE A 109 2.32 -6.42 9.05
C PHE A 109 1.59 -7.76 9.25
N ALA A 110 0.25 -7.75 9.34
CA ALA A 110 -0.56 -8.95 9.41
C ALA A 110 -0.37 -9.84 8.17
N GLU A 111 -0.37 -9.25 6.97
CA GLU A 111 -0.13 -9.97 5.71
C GLU A 111 1.29 -10.55 5.64
N LEU A 112 2.31 -9.78 6.02
CA LEU A 112 3.69 -10.25 6.04
C LEU A 112 3.86 -11.48 6.97
N LEU A 113 3.27 -11.42 8.16
CA LEU A 113 3.35 -12.49 9.15
C LEU A 113 2.53 -13.73 8.76
N GLY A 114 1.34 -13.57 8.19
CA GLY A 114 0.43 -14.67 7.89
C GLY A 114 -0.12 -15.41 9.12
N GLU A 115 -0.01 -14.82 10.32
CA GLU A 115 -0.42 -15.46 11.58
C GLU A 115 -1.91 -15.25 11.91
N VAL A 116 -2.45 -14.06 11.59
CA VAL A 116 -3.83 -13.67 11.90
C VAL A 116 -4.73 -13.61 10.67
N VAL A 117 -4.18 -13.79 9.49
CA VAL A 117 -4.85 -13.78 8.20
C VAL A 117 -4.26 -14.87 7.30
N THR A 118 -5.09 -15.46 6.44
CA THR A 118 -4.69 -16.44 5.43
C THR A 118 -5.09 -15.96 4.04
N PRO A 119 -4.52 -16.49 2.95
CA PRO A 119 -4.92 -16.13 1.58
C PRO A 119 -6.30 -16.70 1.18
N SER A 120 -7.07 -17.24 2.12
CA SER A 120 -8.40 -17.82 1.89
C SER A 120 -9.47 -17.13 2.71
N THR A 121 -10.40 -16.42 2.05
CA THR A 121 -11.56 -15.81 2.70
C THR A 121 -12.34 -16.83 3.53
N LYS A 122 -12.53 -18.04 3.02
CA LYS A 122 -13.23 -19.09 3.75
C LYS A 122 -12.55 -19.43 5.06
N LYS A 123 -11.22 -19.65 5.05
CA LYS A 123 -10.45 -19.94 6.25
C LYS A 123 -10.46 -18.77 7.23
N ASN A 124 -10.36 -17.54 6.74
CA ASN A 124 -10.42 -16.35 7.59
C ASN A 124 -11.76 -16.24 8.30
N LEU A 125 -12.87 -16.55 7.61
CA LEU A 125 -14.20 -16.59 8.23
C LEU A 125 -14.29 -17.71 9.28
N GLU A 126 -13.83 -18.93 8.98
CA GLU A 126 -13.82 -20.05 9.92
C GLU A 126 -13.02 -19.73 11.18
N MET A 127 -11.84 -19.12 11.05
CA MET A 127 -11.00 -18.72 12.19
C MET A 127 -11.69 -17.67 13.09
N ARG A 128 -12.46 -16.73 12.53
CA ARG A 128 -13.11 -15.66 13.30
C ARG A 128 -14.49 -16.02 13.79
N TYR A 129 -15.20 -16.91 13.13
CA TYR A 129 -16.51 -17.40 13.56
C TYR A 129 -16.44 -18.05 14.95
N CYS A 130 -15.45 -18.86 15.21
CA CYS A 130 -15.26 -19.46 16.54
C CYS A 130 -15.01 -18.42 17.65
N LEU A 131 -14.30 -17.33 17.34
CA LEU A 131 -14.02 -16.25 18.30
C LEU A 131 -15.27 -15.40 18.61
N LEU A 132 -16.17 -15.22 17.66
CA LEU A 132 -17.42 -14.46 17.85
C LEU A 132 -18.47 -15.21 18.70
N TYR A 133 -18.38 -16.54 18.79
CA TYR A 133 -19.32 -17.37 19.56
C TYR A 133 -18.84 -17.69 20.98
N THR A 134 -17.56 -17.44 21.30
CA THR A 134 -16.96 -17.78 22.59
C THR A 134 -16.65 -16.54 23.47
N SER A 135 -16.96 -15.37 22.98
CA SER A 135 -16.90 -14.09 23.72
C SER A 135 -18.31 -13.59 24.01
#